data_447d2a0f8c7a3af64ff75078f49b7f7f
#
_entry.id   447d2a0f8c7a3af64ff75078f49b7f7f
#
_cell.length_a   1.000
_cell.length_b   1.000
_cell.length_c   1.000
_cell.angle_alpha   90.00
_cell.angle_beta   90.00
_cell.angle_gamma   90.00
#
_symmetry.space_group_name_H-M   'P 1'
#
loop_
_entity.id
_entity.type
_entity.pdbx_description
1 polymer ?
#
loop_
_entity_poly.entity_id
_entity_poly.type
_entity_poly.pdbx_seq_one_letter_code
_entity_poly.pdbx_strand_id
1 'polypeptide(L)'
;ILNVIDTPILALHAGGKRVLDLMLIAEQSSNVYIDLSFSLSYYIGSSIENDIAFSINKMGSKRWLYGSDHPYVDMNLSIKNTMKFLDRHGFKKNEIENIMYKNGYDFFNKYK
;
A
#
# COMPACT_ATOMS: atom_id res chain seq x y z
N ILE A 1 -21.82 -0.71 0.97
CA ILE A 1 -21.85 0.71 0.57
C ILE A 1 -20.81 0.98 -0.51
N LEU A 2 -19.57 0.57 -0.30
CA LEU A 2 -18.51 0.83 -1.28
C LEU A 2 -18.75 0.16 -2.63
N ASN A 3 -19.52 -0.94 -2.64
CA ASN A 3 -19.82 -1.68 -3.88
C ASN A 3 -20.77 -0.93 -4.81
N VAL A 4 -21.49 0.08 -4.33
CA VAL A 4 -22.37 0.89 -5.16
C VAL A 4 -21.72 2.19 -5.62
N ILE A 5 -20.44 2.41 -5.28
CA ILE A 5 -19.69 3.60 -5.66
C ILE A 5 -18.67 3.20 -6.73
N ASP A 6 -18.80 3.76 -7.91
CA ASP A 6 -17.85 3.52 -9.01
C ASP A 6 -16.58 4.36 -8.90
N THR A 7 -16.61 5.39 -8.06
CA THR A 7 -15.47 6.28 -7.84
C THR A 7 -14.33 5.52 -7.14
N PRO A 8 -13.11 5.61 -7.65
CA PRO A 8 -11.97 4.98 -6.99
C PRO A 8 -11.70 5.65 -5.65
N ILE A 9 -11.32 4.84 -4.66
CA ILE A 9 -10.97 5.31 -3.32
C ILE A 9 -9.53 4.94 -3.08
N LEU A 10 -8.71 5.92 -2.71
CA LEU A 10 -7.33 5.70 -2.30
C LEU A 10 -7.23 5.92 -0.79
N ALA A 11 -7.10 4.83 -0.05
CA ALA A 11 -6.97 4.89 1.41
C ALA A 11 -5.50 5.15 1.77
N LEU A 12 -5.26 6.21 2.52
CA LEU A 12 -3.92 6.66 2.85
C LEU A 12 -3.33 5.90 4.05
N HIS A 13 -2.01 5.83 4.10
CA HIS A 13 -1.24 5.31 5.23
C HIS A 13 -1.55 3.85 5.59
N ALA A 14 -1.98 3.06 4.61
CA ALA A 14 -2.34 1.65 4.78
C ALA A 14 -3.39 1.42 5.89
N GLY A 15 -4.12 2.47 6.28
CA GLY A 15 -5.02 2.39 7.43
C GLY A 15 -4.31 2.40 8.77
N GLY A 16 -2.99 2.59 8.80
CA GLY A 16 -2.20 2.59 10.01
C GLY A 16 -2.39 1.30 10.80
N LYS A 17 -2.62 1.42 12.11
CA LYS A 17 -2.86 0.26 12.98
C LYS A 17 -4.13 -0.52 12.65
N ARG A 18 -4.99 0.03 11.78
CA ARG A 18 -6.23 -0.60 11.35
C ARG A 18 -6.13 -1.23 9.96
N VAL A 19 -4.93 -1.58 9.53
CA VAL A 19 -4.69 -2.12 8.19
C VAL A 19 -5.51 -3.38 7.90
N LEU A 20 -5.74 -4.24 8.88
CA LEU A 20 -6.51 -5.46 8.67
C LEU A 20 -8.00 -5.16 8.42
N ASP A 21 -8.56 -4.15 9.09
CA ASP A 21 -9.92 -3.70 8.82
C ASP A 21 -10.04 -3.16 7.40
N LEU A 22 -9.06 -2.35 6.99
CA LEU A 22 -9.02 -1.80 5.65
C LEU A 22 -8.90 -2.89 4.58
N MET A 23 -8.06 -3.90 4.85
CA MET A 23 -7.92 -5.05 3.96
C MET A 23 -9.26 -5.75 3.73
N LEU A 24 -10.03 -5.98 4.80
CA LEU A 24 -11.33 -6.63 4.68
C LEU A 24 -12.30 -5.82 3.81
N ILE A 25 -12.28 -4.50 3.94
CA ILE A 25 -13.09 -3.61 3.10
C ILE A 25 -12.62 -3.70 1.64
N ALA A 26 -11.33 -3.66 1.41
CA ALA A 26 -10.75 -3.67 0.08
C ALA A 26 -10.98 -5.00 -0.65
N GLU A 27 -11.02 -6.10 0.09
CA GLU A 27 -11.33 -7.41 -0.51
C GLU A 27 -12.76 -7.46 -1.06
N GLN A 28 -13.67 -6.69 -0.49
CA GLN A 28 -15.06 -6.67 -0.92
C GLN A 28 -15.38 -5.60 -1.97
N SER A 29 -14.43 -4.72 -2.26
CA SER A 29 -14.67 -3.57 -3.14
C SER A 29 -13.45 -3.34 -4.03
N SER A 30 -13.58 -3.70 -5.31
CA SER A 30 -12.47 -3.64 -6.27
C SER A 30 -11.97 -2.23 -6.58
N ASN A 31 -12.72 -1.20 -6.21
CA ASN A 31 -12.35 0.20 -6.43
C ASN A 31 -11.55 0.80 -5.28
N VAL A 32 -11.21 0.02 -4.25
CA VAL A 32 -10.40 0.49 -3.12
C VAL A 32 -8.93 0.17 -3.37
N TYR A 33 -8.11 1.21 -3.39
CA TYR A 33 -6.65 1.15 -3.49
C TYR A 33 -6.05 1.62 -2.17
N ILE A 34 -4.85 1.19 -1.86
CA ILE A 34 -4.23 1.46 -0.57
C ILE A 34 -2.82 2.01 -0.78
N ASP A 35 -2.54 3.12 -0.13
CA ASP A 35 -1.26 3.80 -0.19
C ASP A 35 -0.42 3.46 1.04
N LEU A 36 0.87 3.20 0.84
CA LEU A 36 1.80 2.79 1.88
C LEU A 36 2.53 3.96 2.55
N SER A 37 2.22 5.20 2.17
CA SER A 37 2.91 6.37 2.71
C SER A 37 2.87 6.41 4.23
N PHE A 38 3.91 6.96 4.85
CA PHE A 38 4.04 7.11 6.30
C PHE A 38 4.17 5.77 7.06
N SER A 39 3.26 4.82 6.82
CA SER A 39 3.13 3.62 7.67
C SER A 39 4.39 2.76 7.69
N LEU A 40 5.06 2.59 6.57
CA LEU A 40 6.28 1.78 6.52
C LEU A 40 7.49 2.48 7.12
N SER A 41 7.42 3.77 7.38
CA SER A 41 8.46 4.46 8.12
C SER A 41 8.14 4.49 9.62
N TYR A 42 6.88 4.65 9.96
CA TYR A 42 6.46 4.80 11.35
C TYR A 42 6.34 3.46 12.09
N TYR A 43 5.77 2.45 11.44
CA TYR A 43 5.47 1.17 12.09
C TYR A 43 6.51 0.08 11.86
N ILE A 44 7.64 0.43 11.24
CA ILE A 44 8.70 -0.56 10.99
C ILE A 44 9.20 -1.14 12.31
N GLY A 45 9.35 -2.46 12.35
CA GLY A 45 9.75 -3.16 13.58
C GLY A 45 8.60 -3.49 14.52
N SER A 46 7.38 -3.04 14.23
CA SER A 46 6.20 -3.34 15.05
C SER A 46 5.38 -4.49 14.43
N SER A 47 4.37 -4.97 15.18
CA SER A 47 3.44 -5.97 14.66
C SER A 47 2.64 -5.45 13.46
N ILE A 48 2.46 -4.13 13.33
CA ILE A 48 1.77 -3.51 12.20
C ILE A 48 2.52 -3.75 10.90
N GLU A 49 3.84 -3.76 10.92
CA GLU A 49 4.64 -4.11 9.75
C GLU A 49 4.25 -5.49 9.22
N ASN A 50 4.13 -6.46 10.10
CA ASN A 50 3.72 -7.83 9.73
C ASN A 50 2.29 -7.86 9.20
N ASP A 51 1.39 -7.08 9.80
CA ASP A 51 0.00 -6.99 9.35
C ASP A 51 -0.10 -6.37 7.96
N ILE A 52 0.74 -5.38 7.66
CA ILE A 52 0.80 -4.80 6.31
C ILE A 52 1.27 -5.86 5.30
N ALA A 53 2.34 -6.59 5.61
CA ALA A 53 2.85 -7.64 4.73
C ALA A 53 1.80 -8.74 4.50
N PHE A 54 1.11 -9.15 5.57
CA PHE A 54 0.01 -10.12 5.47
C PHE A 54 -1.08 -9.60 4.54
N SER A 55 -1.47 -8.33 4.69
CA SER A 55 -2.53 -7.73 3.89
C SER A 55 -2.17 -7.65 2.41
N ILE A 56 -0.93 -7.30 2.09
CA ILE A 56 -0.46 -7.27 0.70
C ILE A 56 -0.51 -8.67 0.10
N ASN A 57 -0.04 -9.68 0.84
CA ASN A 57 -0.09 -11.06 0.38
C ASN A 57 -1.51 -11.56 0.17
N LYS A 58 -2.41 -11.21 1.09
CA LYS A 58 -3.80 -11.65 1.04
C LYS A 58 -4.57 -11.04 -0.12
N MET A 59 -4.39 -9.75 -0.37
CA MET A 59 -5.06 -9.05 -1.46
C MET A 59 -4.36 -9.24 -2.82
N GLY A 60 -3.08 -9.56 -2.81
CA GLY A 60 -2.23 -9.43 -3.99
C GLY A 60 -1.70 -8.00 -4.13
N SER A 61 -0.66 -7.81 -4.94
CA SER A 61 0.09 -6.56 -4.98
C SER A 61 -0.53 -5.43 -5.81
N LYS A 62 -1.58 -5.70 -6.57
CA LYS A 62 -2.00 -4.80 -7.66
C LYS A 62 -2.75 -3.54 -7.23
N ARG A 63 -3.22 -3.47 -6.00
CA ARG A 63 -3.95 -2.30 -5.50
C ARG A 63 -3.21 -1.56 -4.38
N TRP A 64 -1.94 -1.86 -4.19
CA TRP A 64 -1.08 -1.18 -3.23
C TRP A 64 -0.15 -0.23 -3.96
N LEU A 65 -0.08 1.02 -3.49
CA LEU A 65 0.71 2.06 -4.11
C LEU A 65 1.77 2.59 -3.14
N TYR A 66 2.98 2.75 -3.64
CA TYR A 66 4.00 3.44 -2.88
C TYR A 66 3.69 4.94 -2.79
N GLY A 67 3.93 5.52 -1.62
CA GLY A 67 3.92 6.95 -1.40
C GLY A 67 4.96 7.30 -0.34
N SER A 68 5.57 8.47 -0.42
CA SER A 68 6.65 8.89 0.48
C SER A 68 6.18 9.63 1.72
N ASP A 69 5.06 10.31 1.62
CA ASP A 69 4.59 11.28 2.63
C ASP A 69 5.57 12.46 2.78
N HIS A 70 6.30 12.77 1.71
CA HIS A 70 7.20 13.94 1.68
C HIS A 70 6.39 15.24 1.87
N PRO A 71 6.83 16.22 2.65
CA PRO A 71 8.15 16.32 3.32
C PRO A 71 8.19 15.76 4.74
N TYR A 72 7.11 15.19 5.25
CA TYR A 72 7.06 14.66 6.63
C TYR A 72 7.97 13.45 6.81
N VAL A 73 8.16 12.68 5.75
CA VAL A 73 9.14 11.58 5.70
C VAL A 73 10.14 11.92 4.60
N ASP A 74 11.43 11.77 4.88
CA ASP A 74 12.46 11.96 3.86
C ASP A 74 12.24 10.96 2.72
N MET A 75 12.21 11.46 1.47
CA MET A 75 11.87 10.63 0.31
C MET A 75 12.86 9.48 0.13
N ASN A 76 14.15 9.75 0.23
CA ASN A 76 15.17 8.70 0.05
C ASN A 76 15.05 7.63 1.13
N LEU A 77 14.80 8.06 2.37
CA LEU A 77 14.61 7.14 3.49
C LEU A 77 13.35 6.30 3.29
N SER A 78 12.27 6.93 2.83
CA SER A 78 11.00 6.25 2.54
C SER A 78 11.18 5.16 1.48
N ILE A 79 11.84 5.47 0.38
CA ILE A 79 12.12 4.50 -0.69
C ILE A 79 12.94 3.33 -0.13
N LYS A 80 14.00 3.64 0.61
CA LYS A 80 14.89 2.64 1.19
C LYS A 80 14.14 1.72 2.16
N ASN A 81 13.34 2.30 3.05
CA ASN A 81 12.56 1.54 4.04
C ASN A 81 11.54 0.64 3.36
N THR A 82 10.85 1.16 2.34
CA THR A 82 9.84 0.39 1.61
C THR A 82 10.48 -0.78 0.85
N MET A 83 11.59 -0.53 0.17
CA MET A 83 12.30 -1.59 -0.55
C MET A 83 12.81 -2.68 0.39
N LYS A 84 13.38 -2.29 1.54
CA LYS A 84 13.84 -3.24 2.55
C LYS A 84 12.68 -4.06 3.13
N PHE A 85 11.55 -3.40 3.38
CA PHE A 85 10.36 -4.08 3.86
C PHE A 85 9.90 -5.15 2.86
N LEU A 86 9.77 -4.78 1.60
CA LEU A 86 9.31 -5.71 0.56
C LEU A 86 10.27 -6.89 0.40
N ASP A 87 11.57 -6.63 0.41
CA ASP A 87 12.59 -7.66 0.33
C ASP A 87 12.56 -8.58 1.56
N ARG A 88 12.50 -8.00 2.76
CA ARG A 88 12.49 -8.75 4.03
C ARG A 88 11.30 -9.70 4.12
N HIS A 89 10.14 -9.29 3.58
CA HIS A 89 8.93 -10.12 3.61
C HIS A 89 8.78 -11.03 2.38
N GLY A 90 9.82 -11.13 1.56
CA GLY A 90 9.88 -12.12 0.48
C GLY A 90 9.04 -11.80 -0.75
N PHE A 91 8.68 -10.54 -0.98
CA PHE A 91 7.94 -10.17 -2.17
C PHE A 91 8.79 -10.34 -3.42
N LYS A 92 8.16 -10.82 -4.49
CA LYS A 92 8.83 -11.07 -5.76
C LYS A 92 9.10 -9.77 -6.51
N LYS A 93 10.04 -9.82 -7.45
CA LYS A 93 10.43 -8.64 -8.23
C LYS A 93 9.22 -7.97 -8.90
N ASN A 94 8.33 -8.75 -9.51
CA ASN A 94 7.16 -8.18 -10.18
C ASN A 94 6.18 -7.53 -9.19
N GLU A 95 6.06 -8.08 -7.99
CA GLU A 95 5.22 -7.50 -6.92
C GLU A 95 5.81 -6.18 -6.43
N ILE A 96 7.13 -6.12 -6.26
CA ILE A 96 7.84 -4.90 -5.87
C ILE A 96 7.66 -3.81 -6.94
N GLU A 97 7.81 -4.17 -8.20
CA GLU A 97 7.60 -3.23 -9.31
C GLU A 97 6.16 -2.72 -9.35
N ASN A 98 5.18 -3.59 -9.12
CA ASN A 98 3.78 -3.19 -9.05
C ASN A 98 3.58 -2.12 -7.98
N ILE A 99 4.05 -2.38 -6.77
CA ILE A 99 3.86 -1.49 -5.61
C ILE A 99 4.62 -0.19 -5.78
N MET A 100 5.88 -0.28 -6.22
CA MET A 100 6.76 0.89 -6.26
C MET A 100 6.39 1.87 -7.38
N TYR A 101 5.87 1.39 -8.52
CA TYR A 101 5.55 2.33 -9.60
C TYR A 101 4.42 1.94 -10.54
N LYS A 102 4.26 0.66 -10.90
CA LYS A 102 3.28 0.27 -11.92
C LYS A 102 1.84 0.56 -11.51
N ASN A 103 1.49 0.22 -10.28
CA ASN A 103 0.13 0.43 -9.79
C ASN A 103 -0.24 1.91 -9.77
N GLY A 104 0.67 2.77 -9.31
CA GLY A 104 0.44 4.21 -9.31
C GLY A 104 0.30 4.76 -10.71
N TYR A 105 1.17 4.33 -11.61
CA TYR A 105 1.09 4.74 -13.02
C TYR A 105 -0.26 4.37 -13.62
N ASP A 106 -0.68 3.11 -13.45
CA ASP A 106 -1.94 2.63 -14.01
C ASP A 106 -3.14 3.32 -13.37
N PHE A 107 -3.12 3.51 -12.05
CA PHE A 107 -4.19 4.19 -11.33
C PHE A 107 -4.41 5.61 -11.86
N PHE A 108 -3.34 6.40 -11.93
CA PHE A 108 -3.46 7.79 -12.35
C PHE A 108 -3.78 7.94 -13.83
N ASN A 109 -3.41 7.00 -14.67
CA ASN A 109 -3.80 7.01 -16.09
C ASN A 109 -5.24 6.59 -16.29
N LYS A 110 -5.73 5.64 -15.49
CA LYS A 110 -7.11 5.15 -15.59
C LYS A 110 -8.13 6.18 -15.12
N TYR A 111 -7.78 6.99 -14.12
CA TYR A 111 -8.74 7.87 -13.44
C TYR A 111 -8.42 9.36 -13.62
N LYS A 112 -7.66 9.75 -14.62
CA LYS A 112 -7.39 11.17 -14.85
C LYS A 112 -8.53 11.89 -15.57
#